data_38606f374e6fc9b6007dd95cc9055ab7
#
_entry.id   38606f374e6fc9b6007dd95cc9055ab7
#
_cell.length_a   1.000
_cell.length_b   1.000
_cell.length_c   1.000
_cell.angle_alpha   90.00
_cell.angle_beta   90.00
_cell.angle_gamma   90.00
#
_symmetry.space_group_name_H-M   'P 1'
#
loop_
_entity.id
_entity.type
_entity.pdbx_description
1 polymer ?
#
loop_
_entity_poly.entity_id
_entity_poly.type
_entity_poly.pdbx_seq_one_letter_code
_entity_poly.pdbx_strand_id
1 'polypeptide(L)'
;MNTQEQTSPNGWRVFHGTGRPPAVAPPLPEAPPWRRFLGVPSQPAPPDEPEAAVRRLGPGDVTPQLGPDEIDTVNAALLLRRPLLITGPPGIGKSTLAYVISRELGLGRVLEWSIVSRTTLRDGLYTHDAMGRAQAIAAWQAGPRGTAAHEADATGPAAARPEGADPVAGDADPSVVSTHSQLPPVLGNFITLGPLGTALLPYDRPRVLLVDELDKSDIDLPNDLLHVLENGSYDVPELVRDAADTARVHTSDPSGQALVRSGRVECREFPVVVITSNGEREFPAAFRRRCLPLELRIPGREQLLALVEGHLGVRPEGTELLVDEFLGRIRSGGTHSLDQLLNAVQMTTAGGFQAHGDGRKLVEMLLRDLAKGR
;
A
#
# COMPACT_ATOMS: atom_id res chain seq x y z
N MET A 1 -50.43 4.45 -2.55
CA MET A 1 -49.82 3.13 -2.81
C MET A 1 -48.41 3.25 -2.36
N ASN A 2 -48.13 2.84 -1.12
CA ASN A 2 -46.78 2.83 -0.56
C ASN A 2 -46.08 1.53 -0.99
N THR A 3 -45.14 1.62 -1.92
CA THR A 3 -44.24 0.54 -2.19
C THR A 3 -43.17 0.54 -1.09
N GLN A 4 -43.40 -0.25 -0.05
CA GLN A 4 -42.36 -0.60 0.91
C GLN A 4 -41.33 -1.46 0.11
N GLU A 5 -40.21 -0.87 -0.26
CA GLU A 5 -39.03 -1.63 -0.59
C GLU A 5 -38.70 -2.51 0.61
N GLN A 6 -38.91 -3.79 0.45
CA GLN A 6 -38.42 -4.81 1.37
C GLN A 6 -36.92 -4.76 1.29
N THR A 7 -36.28 -3.98 2.16
CA THR A 7 -34.83 -4.02 2.40
C THR A 7 -34.49 -5.43 2.87
N SER A 8 -33.84 -6.20 2.05
CA SER A 8 -33.25 -7.49 2.45
C SER A 8 -32.47 -7.27 3.75
N PRO A 9 -32.49 -8.21 4.72
CA PRO A 9 -31.82 -8.04 6.01
C PRO A 9 -30.31 -7.74 5.91
N ASN A 10 -29.71 -7.90 4.74
CA ASN A 10 -28.31 -7.62 4.43
C ASN A 10 -28.08 -6.44 3.49
N GLY A 11 -29.09 -5.61 3.22
CA GLY A 11 -29.02 -4.52 2.24
C GLY A 11 -28.02 -3.39 2.55
N TRP A 12 -27.44 -3.36 3.74
CA TRP A 12 -26.40 -2.41 4.15
C TRP A 12 -24.97 -2.87 3.85
N ARG A 13 -24.79 -4.15 3.54
CA ARG A 13 -23.47 -4.73 3.22
C ARG A 13 -23.08 -4.38 1.79
N VAL A 14 -21.89 -3.84 1.61
CA VAL A 14 -21.25 -3.61 0.31
C VAL A 14 -20.07 -4.57 0.07
N PHE A 15 -19.52 -5.08 1.16
CA PHE A 15 -18.47 -6.12 1.17
C PHE A 15 -19.07 -7.45 1.60
N HIS A 16 -18.86 -8.51 0.83
CA HIS A 16 -19.43 -9.84 1.03
C HIS A 16 -18.35 -10.92 1.30
N GLY A 17 -17.07 -10.54 1.30
CA GLY A 17 -15.95 -11.45 1.50
C GLY A 17 -15.72 -12.42 0.35
N THR A 18 -16.16 -12.08 -0.85
CA THR A 18 -16.01 -12.94 -2.03
C THR A 18 -14.63 -12.84 -2.66
N GLY A 19 -13.95 -11.71 -2.46
CA GLY A 19 -12.67 -11.40 -3.09
C GLY A 19 -12.73 -11.29 -4.62
N ARG A 20 -13.93 -11.31 -5.22
CA ARG A 20 -14.11 -11.22 -6.68
C ARG A 20 -14.15 -9.78 -7.13
N PRO A 21 -13.43 -9.43 -8.21
CA PRO A 21 -13.51 -8.09 -8.75
C PRO A 21 -14.93 -7.83 -9.29
N PRO A 22 -15.52 -6.66 -9.02
CA PRO A 22 -16.85 -6.33 -9.54
C PRO A 22 -16.77 -5.95 -11.00
N ALA A 23 -17.83 -6.22 -11.77
CA ALA A 23 -17.95 -5.71 -13.14
C ALA A 23 -18.06 -4.17 -13.16
N VAL A 24 -18.70 -3.60 -12.16
CA VAL A 24 -18.78 -2.16 -11.90
C VAL A 24 -18.52 -1.95 -10.41
N ALA A 25 -17.64 -1.01 -10.09
CA ALA A 25 -17.31 -0.73 -8.70
C ALA A 25 -18.57 -0.33 -7.90
N PRO A 26 -18.90 -1.03 -6.80
CA PRO A 26 -20.11 -0.77 -6.05
C PRO A 26 -20.09 0.63 -5.42
N PRO A 27 -21.24 1.30 -5.26
CA PRO A 27 -21.32 2.52 -4.51
C PRO A 27 -20.96 2.23 -3.05
N LEU A 28 -20.13 3.09 -2.45
CA LEU A 28 -19.84 3.00 -1.03
C LEU A 28 -20.87 3.79 -0.24
N PRO A 29 -21.17 3.40 1.02
CA PRO A 29 -22.09 4.15 1.87
C PRO A 29 -21.54 5.55 2.12
N GLU A 30 -22.44 6.53 2.27
CA GLU A 30 -22.03 7.90 2.62
C GLU A 30 -21.27 7.93 3.94
N ALA A 31 -20.26 8.80 4.01
CA ALA A 31 -19.52 9.01 5.24
C ALA A 31 -20.40 9.67 6.30
N PRO A 32 -20.28 9.28 7.59
CA PRO A 32 -20.93 10.00 8.67
C PRO A 32 -20.57 11.49 8.66
N PRO A 33 -21.44 12.40 9.14
CA PRO A 33 -21.17 13.85 9.10
C PRO A 33 -19.83 14.27 9.71
N TRP A 34 -19.39 13.57 10.76
CA TRP A 34 -18.12 13.82 11.44
C TRP A 34 -16.89 13.17 10.76
N ARG A 35 -17.10 12.51 9.60
CA ARG A 35 -16.06 11.91 8.74
C ARG A 35 -16.13 12.43 7.31
N ARG A 36 -16.76 13.58 7.09
CA ARG A 36 -16.78 14.26 5.79
C ARG A 36 -15.63 15.23 5.73
N PHE A 37 -14.76 15.03 4.75
CA PHE A 37 -13.59 15.86 4.49
C PHE A 37 -13.75 16.58 3.16
N LEU A 38 -13.04 17.69 2.97
CA LEU A 38 -13.22 18.60 1.84
C LEU A 38 -11.95 18.74 0.99
N GLY A 39 -11.07 17.75 1.03
CA GLY A 39 -9.79 17.77 0.31
C GLY A 39 -9.92 18.12 -1.18
N VAL A 40 -9.03 18.98 -1.65
CA VAL A 40 -8.94 19.44 -3.04
C VAL A 40 -7.47 19.65 -3.42
N PRO A 41 -7.11 19.54 -4.71
CA PRO A 41 -7.91 19.11 -5.85
C PRO A 41 -8.11 17.59 -5.86
N SER A 42 -9.17 17.11 -6.52
CA SER A 42 -9.37 15.66 -6.71
C SER A 42 -8.18 15.06 -7.46
N GLN A 43 -7.76 13.87 -7.02
CA GLN A 43 -6.67 13.13 -7.64
C GLN A 43 -7.22 12.13 -8.67
N PRO A 44 -6.43 11.76 -9.69
CA PRO A 44 -6.81 10.70 -10.62
C PRO A 44 -7.04 9.39 -9.88
N ALA A 45 -7.83 8.50 -10.47
CA ALA A 45 -8.05 7.16 -9.93
C ALA A 45 -6.69 6.46 -9.68
N PRO A 46 -6.56 5.69 -8.58
CA PRO A 46 -5.33 4.96 -8.30
C PRO A 46 -5.03 3.94 -9.39
N PRO A 47 -3.75 3.62 -9.61
CA PRO A 47 -3.38 2.54 -10.54
C PRO A 47 -3.97 1.22 -10.04
N ASP A 48 -4.29 0.35 -10.98
CA ASP A 48 -4.60 -1.04 -10.67
C ASP A 48 -3.31 -1.86 -10.66
N GLU A 49 -3.20 -2.80 -9.73
CA GLU A 49 -2.02 -3.68 -9.59
C GLU A 49 -2.46 -5.14 -9.44
N PRO A 50 -2.99 -5.74 -10.52
CA PRO A 50 -3.54 -7.09 -10.47
C PRO A 50 -2.49 -8.14 -10.07
N GLU A 51 -1.21 -7.94 -10.44
CA GLU A 51 -0.13 -8.88 -10.10
C GLU A 51 0.14 -8.97 -8.59
N ALA A 52 0.09 -7.85 -7.87
CA ALA A 52 0.24 -7.85 -6.42
C ALA A 52 -0.93 -8.56 -5.74
N ALA A 53 -2.15 -8.32 -6.22
CA ALA A 53 -3.34 -9.02 -5.75
C ALA A 53 -3.23 -10.53 -6.02
N VAL A 54 -2.79 -10.94 -7.22
CA VAL A 54 -2.58 -12.36 -7.56
C VAL A 54 -1.53 -13.01 -6.68
N ARG A 55 -0.41 -12.34 -6.39
CA ARG A 55 0.62 -12.88 -5.49
C ARG A 55 0.10 -13.10 -4.07
N ARG A 56 -0.80 -12.24 -3.57
CA ARG A 56 -1.34 -12.29 -2.21
C ARG A 56 -2.57 -13.19 -2.10
N LEU A 57 -3.40 -13.24 -3.13
CA LEU A 57 -4.69 -13.94 -3.14
C LEU A 57 -4.64 -15.27 -3.91
N GLY A 58 -3.60 -15.51 -4.69
CA GLY A 58 -3.53 -16.58 -5.67
C GLY A 58 -4.20 -16.23 -7.00
N PRO A 59 -3.95 -17.04 -8.06
CA PRO A 59 -4.47 -16.81 -9.40
C PRO A 59 -5.97 -17.14 -9.56
N GLY A 60 -6.53 -17.90 -8.61
CA GLY A 60 -7.92 -18.37 -8.66
C GLY A 60 -8.92 -17.40 -8.05
N ASP A 61 -10.20 -17.72 -8.20
CA ASP A 61 -11.31 -17.10 -7.46
C ASP A 61 -11.28 -17.62 -6.00
N VAL A 62 -10.22 -17.28 -5.27
CA VAL A 62 -10.13 -17.62 -3.86
C VAL A 62 -11.16 -16.80 -3.11
N THR A 63 -12.18 -17.46 -2.61
CA THR A 63 -13.10 -16.86 -1.68
C THR A 63 -12.48 -16.96 -0.29
N PRO A 64 -11.98 -15.85 0.28
CA PRO A 64 -11.61 -15.85 1.70
C PRO A 64 -12.86 -16.23 2.46
N GLN A 65 -12.77 -17.26 3.26
CA GLN A 65 -13.94 -17.71 4.01
C GLN A 65 -14.04 -16.95 5.32
N LEU A 66 -14.49 -15.70 5.20
CA LEU A 66 -14.84 -14.87 6.35
C LEU A 66 -16.20 -15.31 6.90
N GLY A 67 -16.29 -15.37 8.22
CA GLY A 67 -17.57 -15.58 8.90
C GLY A 67 -18.49 -14.35 8.77
N PRO A 68 -19.81 -14.51 9.03
CA PRO A 68 -20.76 -13.40 8.96
C PRO A 68 -20.38 -12.21 9.86
N ASP A 69 -19.86 -12.48 11.07
CA ASP A 69 -19.45 -11.45 12.02
C ASP A 69 -18.22 -10.67 11.54
N GLU A 70 -17.29 -11.35 10.86
CA GLU A 70 -16.12 -10.74 10.27
C GLU A 70 -16.51 -9.83 9.09
N ILE A 71 -17.42 -10.28 8.23
CA ILE A 71 -17.99 -9.50 7.13
C ILE A 71 -18.72 -8.27 7.68
N ASP A 72 -19.52 -8.41 8.73
CA ASP A 72 -20.24 -7.30 9.36
C ASP A 72 -19.28 -6.27 9.95
N THR A 73 -18.18 -6.72 10.58
CA THR A 73 -17.15 -5.83 11.13
C THR A 73 -16.46 -5.02 10.03
N VAL A 74 -16.14 -5.64 8.88
CA VAL A 74 -15.58 -4.93 7.73
C VAL A 74 -16.57 -3.89 7.20
N ASN A 75 -17.85 -4.27 7.02
CA ASN A 75 -18.88 -3.33 6.55
C ASN A 75 -19.11 -2.18 7.54
N ALA A 76 -19.06 -2.45 8.84
CA ALA A 76 -19.14 -1.41 9.86
C ALA A 76 -17.96 -0.44 9.77
N ALA A 77 -16.73 -0.95 9.50
CA ALA A 77 -15.55 -0.10 9.29
C ALA A 77 -15.70 0.80 8.06
N LEU A 78 -16.21 0.25 6.96
CA LEU A 78 -16.50 1.00 5.73
C LEU A 78 -17.56 2.08 5.97
N LEU A 79 -18.67 1.75 6.63
CA LEU A 79 -19.76 2.68 6.94
C LEU A 79 -19.31 3.81 7.86
N LEU A 80 -18.57 3.48 8.92
CA LEU A 80 -18.15 4.43 9.94
C LEU A 80 -16.84 5.17 9.60
N ARG A 81 -16.18 4.82 8.50
CA ARG A 81 -14.86 5.34 8.14
C ARG A 81 -13.85 5.20 9.30
N ARG A 82 -13.84 4.02 9.93
CA ARG A 82 -12.95 3.70 11.06
C ARG A 82 -11.91 2.66 10.65
N PRO A 83 -10.68 2.75 11.18
CA PRO A 83 -9.66 1.73 10.95
C PRO A 83 -10.12 0.37 11.48
N LEU A 84 -9.81 -0.70 10.74
CA LEU A 84 -9.89 -2.09 11.21
C LEU A 84 -8.60 -2.44 11.93
N LEU A 85 -8.70 -2.94 13.16
CA LEU A 85 -7.57 -3.52 13.88
C LEU A 85 -7.72 -5.04 13.88
N ILE A 86 -6.94 -5.68 13.03
CA ILE A 86 -6.99 -7.13 12.83
C ILE A 86 -5.95 -7.80 13.71
N THR A 87 -6.43 -8.66 14.59
CA THR A 87 -5.59 -9.46 15.48
C THR A 87 -5.74 -10.96 15.16
N GLY A 88 -4.78 -11.75 15.60
CA GLY A 88 -4.81 -13.21 15.45
C GLY A 88 -3.41 -13.79 15.27
N PRO A 89 -3.26 -15.11 15.24
CA PRO A 89 -1.98 -15.78 15.08
C PRO A 89 -1.20 -15.34 13.84
N PRO A 90 0.13 -15.40 13.83
CA PRO A 90 0.93 -15.08 12.65
C PRO A 90 0.58 -16.03 11.48
N GLY A 91 0.67 -15.52 10.26
CA GLY A 91 0.51 -16.31 9.04
C GLY A 91 -0.91 -16.78 8.70
N ILE A 92 -1.97 -16.26 9.35
CA ILE A 92 -3.37 -16.62 9.03
C ILE A 92 -4.03 -15.77 7.95
N GLY A 93 -3.29 -14.89 7.28
CA GLY A 93 -3.83 -14.06 6.21
C GLY A 93 -4.40 -12.71 6.67
N LYS A 94 -3.98 -12.16 7.83
CA LYS A 94 -4.42 -10.84 8.31
C LYS A 94 -4.22 -9.74 7.25
N SER A 95 -3.02 -9.63 6.71
CA SER A 95 -2.66 -8.64 5.69
C SER A 95 -3.38 -8.88 4.36
N THR A 96 -3.72 -10.13 4.06
CA THR A 96 -4.45 -10.55 2.86
C THR A 96 -5.85 -9.90 2.79
N LEU A 97 -6.50 -9.64 3.95
CA LEU A 97 -7.83 -9.04 3.99
C LEU A 97 -7.87 -7.65 3.33
N ALA A 98 -6.79 -6.86 3.41
CA ALA A 98 -6.72 -5.57 2.73
C ALA A 98 -6.84 -5.71 1.21
N TYR A 99 -6.21 -6.74 0.64
CA TYR A 99 -6.29 -7.05 -0.80
C TYR A 99 -7.67 -7.57 -1.20
N VAL A 100 -8.30 -8.39 -0.35
CA VAL A 100 -9.67 -8.87 -0.57
C VAL A 100 -10.64 -7.70 -0.64
N ILE A 101 -10.56 -6.78 0.33
CA ILE A 101 -11.40 -5.57 0.37
C ILE A 101 -11.17 -4.71 -0.87
N SER A 102 -9.90 -4.45 -1.22
CA SER A 102 -9.57 -3.63 -2.38
C SER A 102 -10.08 -4.24 -3.68
N ARG A 103 -9.86 -5.54 -3.88
CA ARG A 103 -10.27 -6.26 -5.09
C ARG A 103 -11.79 -6.31 -5.23
N GLU A 104 -12.51 -6.68 -4.16
CA GLU A 104 -13.97 -6.81 -4.19
C GLU A 104 -14.67 -5.47 -4.37
N LEU A 105 -14.11 -4.38 -3.83
CA LEU A 105 -14.72 -3.06 -3.95
C LEU A 105 -14.17 -2.24 -5.13
N GLY A 106 -13.20 -2.75 -5.88
CA GLY A 106 -12.59 -2.03 -7.02
C GLY A 106 -11.90 -0.73 -6.57
N LEU A 107 -11.07 -0.81 -5.50
CA LEU A 107 -10.38 0.34 -4.91
C LEU A 107 -8.93 0.50 -5.40
N GLY A 108 -8.50 -0.31 -6.38
CA GLY A 108 -7.19 -0.26 -6.99
C GLY A 108 -6.08 -0.80 -6.09
N ARG A 109 -4.86 -0.35 -6.30
CA ARG A 109 -3.67 -0.82 -5.59
C ARG A 109 -3.75 -0.57 -4.09
N VAL A 110 -3.41 -1.59 -3.30
CA VAL A 110 -3.23 -1.48 -1.84
C VAL A 110 -1.92 -0.75 -1.54
N LEU A 111 -1.97 0.26 -0.68
CA LEU A 111 -0.81 0.95 -0.17
C LEU A 111 -0.30 0.20 1.07
N GLU A 112 0.85 -0.45 0.96
CA GLU A 112 1.45 -1.17 2.08
C GLU A 112 2.42 -0.30 2.87
N TRP A 113 2.26 -0.29 4.17
CA TRP A 113 3.19 0.30 5.11
C TRP A 113 3.62 -0.75 6.13
N SER A 114 4.75 -1.39 5.85
CA SER A 114 5.35 -2.38 6.75
C SER A 114 6.04 -1.68 7.92
N ILE A 115 5.64 -2.03 9.13
CA ILE A 115 6.14 -1.41 10.35
C ILE A 115 7.34 -2.20 10.89
N VAL A 116 8.37 -1.47 11.23
CA VAL A 116 9.55 -1.97 11.95
C VAL A 116 9.78 -1.13 13.21
N SER A 117 10.61 -1.59 14.13
CA SER A 117 10.79 -0.97 15.46
C SER A 117 11.17 0.52 15.44
N ARG A 118 11.77 1.01 14.37
CA ARG A 118 12.18 2.42 14.21
C ARG A 118 11.27 3.24 13.30
N THR A 119 10.16 2.66 12.86
CA THR A 119 9.22 3.36 11.97
C THR A 119 8.57 4.52 12.72
N THR A 120 8.60 5.69 12.11
CA THR A 120 7.97 6.91 12.63
C THR A 120 6.74 7.28 11.81
N LEU A 121 5.85 8.11 12.36
CA LEU A 121 4.71 8.64 11.61
C LEU A 121 5.15 9.34 10.31
N ARG A 122 6.26 10.06 10.36
CA ARG A 122 6.80 10.79 9.19
C ARG A 122 7.12 9.86 8.04
N ASP A 123 7.68 8.67 8.31
CA ASP A 123 8.01 7.70 7.26
C ASP A 123 6.76 7.25 6.49
N GLY A 124 5.62 7.15 7.17
CA GLY A 124 4.33 6.85 6.54
C GLY A 124 3.74 8.03 5.77
N LEU A 125 4.04 9.27 6.18
CA LEU A 125 3.47 10.47 5.57
C LEU A 125 4.26 10.94 4.35
N TYR A 126 5.55 11.24 4.51
CA TYR A 126 6.39 11.70 3.41
C TYR A 126 7.88 11.67 3.75
N THR A 127 8.70 11.69 2.72
CA THR A 127 10.15 11.89 2.79
C THR A 127 10.56 13.10 1.97
N HIS A 128 11.62 13.80 2.40
CA HIS A 128 12.22 14.91 1.69
C HIS A 128 13.69 14.61 1.41
N ASP A 129 14.05 14.50 0.13
CA ASP A 129 15.44 14.37 -0.31
C ASP A 129 16.13 15.75 -0.34
N ALA A 130 16.48 16.24 0.86
CA ALA A 130 17.17 17.52 1.02
C ALA A 130 18.56 17.52 0.38
N MET A 131 19.26 16.38 0.40
CA MET A 131 20.60 16.26 -0.18
C MET A 131 20.56 16.30 -1.70
N GLY A 132 19.67 15.51 -2.31
CA GLY A 132 19.45 15.53 -3.77
C GLY A 132 19.04 16.91 -4.26
N ARG A 133 18.17 17.61 -3.49
CA ARG A 133 17.81 18.99 -3.80
C ARG A 133 19.01 19.94 -3.76
N ALA A 134 19.84 19.87 -2.71
CA ALA A 134 21.03 20.71 -2.59
C ALA A 134 22.02 20.48 -3.75
N GLN A 135 22.24 19.22 -4.13
CA GLN A 135 23.07 18.86 -5.27
C GLN A 135 22.49 19.39 -6.60
N ALA A 136 21.18 19.25 -6.81
CA ALA A 136 20.52 19.75 -8.02
C ALA A 136 20.60 21.28 -8.12
N ILE A 137 20.45 22.01 -7.01
CA ILE A 137 20.60 23.47 -6.96
C ILE A 137 22.04 23.86 -7.27
N ALA A 138 23.04 23.20 -6.68
CA ALA A 138 24.46 23.46 -6.96
C ALA A 138 24.82 23.21 -8.44
N ALA A 139 24.35 22.11 -9.02
CA ALA A 139 24.52 21.81 -10.44
C ALA A 139 23.84 22.85 -11.34
N TRP A 140 22.62 23.28 -10.98
CA TRP A 140 21.91 24.33 -11.72
C TRP A 140 22.62 25.69 -11.65
N GLN A 141 23.20 26.07 -10.51
CA GLN A 141 24.00 27.29 -10.34
C GLN A 141 25.33 27.25 -11.10
N ALA A 142 25.95 26.07 -11.22
CA ALA A 142 27.21 25.85 -11.95
C ALA A 142 27.03 25.76 -13.48
N GLY A 143 25.77 25.64 -13.97
CA GLY A 143 25.48 25.57 -15.41
C GLY A 143 25.76 26.88 -16.15
N PRO A 144 25.75 26.90 -17.50
CA PRO A 144 26.31 27.97 -18.37
C PRO A 144 25.55 29.30 -18.33
N ARG A 145 24.95 29.68 -17.23
CA ARG A 145 24.36 31.01 -17.00
C ARG A 145 25.35 32.15 -16.84
N GLY A 146 26.64 31.82 -16.64
CA GLY A 146 27.70 32.81 -16.37
C GLY A 146 28.20 33.59 -17.57
N THR A 147 27.86 33.20 -18.80
CA THR A 147 28.42 33.87 -20.00
C THR A 147 27.48 34.84 -20.71
N ALA A 148 26.15 34.76 -20.48
CA ALA A 148 25.20 35.64 -21.14
C ALA A 148 25.02 37.03 -20.47
N ALA A 149 25.49 37.24 -19.25
CA ALA A 149 25.36 38.52 -18.53
C ALA A 149 26.59 39.43 -18.69
N HIS A 150 27.68 38.95 -19.32
CA HIS A 150 28.89 39.77 -19.53
C HIS A 150 29.11 40.23 -20.96
N GLU A 151 28.25 39.82 -21.93
CA GLU A 151 28.37 40.29 -23.34
C GLU A 151 27.51 41.49 -23.68
N ALA A 152 26.80 42.10 -22.75
CA ALA A 152 25.95 43.26 -23.04
C ALA A 152 26.66 44.61 -22.89
N ASP A 153 27.97 44.67 -22.55
CA ASP A 153 28.66 45.98 -22.34
C ASP A 153 30.02 46.06 -23.04
N ALA A 154 30.13 45.52 -24.25
CA ALA A 154 31.32 45.71 -25.10
C ALA A 154 30.90 46.16 -26.51
N THR A 155 30.41 47.41 -26.62
CA THR A 155 30.38 48.10 -27.89
C THR A 155 31.80 48.67 -28.21
N GLY A 156 32.55 47.95 -29.00
CA GLY A 156 33.79 48.40 -29.65
C GLY A 156 33.77 48.04 -31.14
N PRO A 157 34.34 48.88 -32.05
CA PRO A 157 34.01 48.89 -33.46
C PRO A 157 34.66 47.78 -34.29
N ALA A 158 33.96 47.43 -35.35
CA ALA A 158 34.26 46.46 -36.38
C ALA A 158 35.69 46.43 -36.87
N ALA A 159 36.32 45.25 -36.92
CA ALA A 159 37.47 44.96 -37.77
C ALA A 159 37.22 43.72 -38.62
N ALA A 160 37.62 43.82 -39.86
CA ALA A 160 37.32 43.02 -41.04
C ALA A 160 37.60 41.50 -40.92
N ARG A 161 36.76 40.72 -41.58
CA ARG A 161 36.94 39.28 -41.89
C ARG A 161 38.04 39.12 -42.97
N PRO A 162 38.85 38.05 -42.93
CA PRO A 162 39.38 37.39 -44.10
C PRO A 162 38.54 36.18 -44.52
N GLU A 163 38.25 36.10 -45.82
CA GLU A 163 37.66 34.96 -46.51
C GLU A 163 38.60 33.80 -46.60
N GLY A 164 38.09 32.58 -46.50
CA GLY A 164 38.69 31.35 -47.03
C GLY A 164 39.14 30.34 -46.03
N ALA A 165 38.26 29.40 -45.64
CA ALA A 165 38.61 28.01 -45.32
C ALA A 165 37.36 27.13 -45.39
N ASP A 166 37.47 26.06 -46.20
CA ASP A 166 36.42 25.05 -46.42
C ASP A 166 36.08 24.24 -45.15
N PRO A 167 34.86 23.72 -45.05
CA PRO A 167 34.43 22.93 -43.89
C PRO A 167 34.92 21.50 -43.98
N VAL A 168 35.75 21.10 -43.06
CA VAL A 168 36.06 19.69 -42.80
C VAL A 168 34.88 19.11 -41.97
N ALA A 169 34.15 18.17 -42.59
CA ALA A 169 33.14 17.37 -41.90
C ALA A 169 33.79 16.48 -40.85
N GLY A 170 33.56 16.78 -39.60
CA GLY A 170 33.84 15.92 -38.49
C GLY A 170 32.52 15.39 -37.93
N ASP A 171 32.33 14.06 -38.02
CA ASP A 171 31.21 13.33 -37.40
C ASP A 171 31.19 13.60 -35.90
N ALA A 172 30.31 14.47 -35.48
CA ALA A 172 29.94 14.61 -34.06
C ALA A 172 28.71 13.78 -33.80
N ASP A 173 28.85 12.73 -33.02
CA ASP A 173 27.84 11.86 -32.45
C ASP A 173 26.73 12.73 -31.78
N PRO A 174 25.43 12.62 -32.20
CA PRO A 174 24.37 13.43 -31.64
C PRO A 174 23.72 12.85 -30.38
N SER A 175 24.47 12.14 -29.56
CA SER A 175 23.97 11.60 -28.31
C SER A 175 24.66 12.28 -27.13
N VAL A 176 24.00 13.21 -26.52
CA VAL A 176 23.89 13.73 -25.15
C VAL A 176 23.71 15.25 -25.19
N VAL A 177 22.59 15.71 -25.70
CA VAL A 177 22.08 17.02 -25.30
C VAL A 177 21.34 16.84 -23.99
N SER A 178 22.06 16.91 -22.87
CA SER A 178 21.46 17.18 -21.58
C SER A 178 20.82 18.55 -21.65
N THR A 179 19.51 18.59 -21.90
CA THR A 179 18.70 19.80 -21.76
C THR A 179 18.75 20.26 -20.31
N HIS A 180 19.75 21.09 -19.98
CA HIS A 180 19.76 21.76 -18.69
C HIS A 180 18.52 22.65 -18.62
N SER A 181 17.55 22.27 -17.77
CA SER A 181 16.37 23.07 -17.50
C SER A 181 16.81 24.48 -17.07
N GLN A 182 16.33 25.50 -17.78
CA GLN A 182 16.62 26.91 -17.44
C GLN A 182 16.00 27.34 -16.10
N LEU A 183 15.08 26.55 -15.55
CA LEU A 183 14.39 26.83 -14.30
C LEU A 183 15.09 26.16 -13.11
N PRO A 184 15.08 26.79 -11.92
CA PRO A 184 15.63 26.19 -10.71
C PRO A 184 14.88 24.90 -10.35
N PRO A 185 15.57 23.94 -9.68
CA PRO A 185 14.94 22.71 -9.21
C PRO A 185 13.74 22.99 -8.31
N VAL A 186 12.56 22.50 -8.69
CA VAL A 186 11.31 22.67 -7.94
C VAL A 186 11.31 21.79 -6.71
N LEU A 187 10.93 22.34 -5.54
CA LEU A 187 10.94 21.61 -4.25
C LEU A 187 10.13 20.31 -4.30
N GLY A 188 8.97 20.33 -4.95
CA GLY A 188 8.08 19.17 -5.03
C GLY A 188 8.72 17.92 -5.63
N ASN A 189 9.69 18.06 -6.54
CA ASN A 189 10.40 16.93 -7.15
C ASN A 189 11.27 16.13 -6.15
N PHE A 190 11.55 16.71 -4.99
CA PHE A 190 12.35 16.08 -3.92
C PHE A 190 11.49 15.64 -2.74
N ILE A 191 10.17 15.66 -2.90
CA ILE A 191 9.21 15.19 -1.90
C ILE A 191 8.50 13.96 -2.44
N THR A 192 8.52 12.87 -1.66
CA THR A 192 7.80 11.65 -1.95
C THR A 192 6.85 11.34 -0.81
N LEU A 193 5.55 11.26 -1.10
CA LEU A 193 4.56 10.86 -0.11
C LEU A 193 4.71 9.37 0.19
N GLY A 194 4.72 9.03 1.48
CA GLY A 194 4.68 7.66 1.95
C GLY A 194 3.30 7.01 1.74
N PRO A 195 3.13 5.74 2.14
CA PRO A 195 1.86 5.02 1.96
C PRO A 195 0.67 5.71 2.65
N LEU A 196 0.83 6.14 3.90
CA LEU A 196 -0.21 6.88 4.63
C LEU A 196 -0.48 8.24 3.99
N GLY A 197 0.58 8.98 3.64
CA GLY A 197 0.46 10.28 3.00
C GLY A 197 -0.24 10.19 1.64
N THR A 198 0.07 9.17 0.85
CA THR A 198 -0.61 8.90 -0.42
C THR A 198 -2.07 8.52 -0.22
N ALA A 199 -2.38 7.70 0.80
CA ALA A 199 -3.74 7.28 1.10
C ALA A 199 -4.66 8.45 1.47
N LEU A 200 -4.10 9.52 2.07
CA LEU A 200 -4.82 10.72 2.49
C LEU A 200 -4.93 11.80 1.40
N LEU A 201 -4.48 11.53 0.18
CA LEU A 201 -4.76 12.42 -0.94
C LEU A 201 -6.27 12.47 -1.24
N PRO A 202 -6.78 13.58 -1.79
CA PRO A 202 -8.21 13.77 -2.05
C PRO A 202 -8.72 12.98 -3.27
N TYR A 203 -8.80 11.66 -3.10
CA TYR A 203 -9.42 10.77 -4.10
C TYR A 203 -10.94 10.79 -4.01
N ASP A 204 -11.61 10.55 -5.13
CA ASP A 204 -13.08 10.43 -5.19
C ASP A 204 -13.59 9.09 -4.63
N ARG A 205 -12.71 8.10 -4.50
CA ARG A 205 -12.94 6.83 -3.82
C ARG A 205 -11.81 6.56 -2.83
N PRO A 206 -12.09 5.93 -1.68
CA PRO A 206 -11.06 5.70 -0.67
C PRO A 206 -9.96 4.77 -1.20
N ARG A 207 -8.72 5.05 -0.85
CA ARG A 207 -7.60 4.12 -1.01
C ARG A 207 -7.65 3.07 0.10
N VAL A 208 -7.11 1.90 -0.17
CA VAL A 208 -6.85 0.91 0.89
C VAL A 208 -5.42 1.07 1.38
N LEU A 209 -5.26 1.30 2.67
CA LEU A 209 -3.98 1.37 3.38
C LEU A 209 -3.84 0.17 4.30
N LEU A 210 -2.81 -0.62 4.09
CA LEU A 210 -2.39 -1.70 4.98
C LEU A 210 -1.24 -1.20 5.86
N VAL A 211 -1.48 -1.08 7.16
CA VAL A 211 -0.45 -0.86 8.19
C VAL A 211 -0.12 -2.21 8.80
N ASP A 212 0.98 -2.80 8.35
CA ASP A 212 1.28 -4.20 8.66
C ASP A 212 2.19 -4.32 9.87
N GLU A 213 1.78 -5.16 10.84
CA GLU A 213 2.50 -5.46 12.08
C GLU A 213 2.76 -4.22 12.97
N LEU A 214 1.74 -3.41 13.22
CA LEU A 214 1.86 -2.18 14.02
C LEU A 214 2.38 -2.43 15.45
N ASP A 215 2.17 -3.61 16.02
CA ASP A 215 2.69 -4.01 17.33
C ASP A 215 4.22 -4.11 17.39
N LYS A 216 4.93 -4.11 16.25
CA LYS A 216 6.40 -4.02 16.19
C LYS A 216 6.95 -2.60 16.35
N SER A 217 6.10 -1.57 16.23
CA SER A 217 6.51 -0.17 16.37
C SER A 217 6.86 0.19 17.82
N ASP A 218 7.47 1.35 18.01
CA ASP A 218 7.54 1.96 19.32
C ASP A 218 6.13 2.28 19.84
N ILE A 219 6.02 2.47 21.18
CA ILE A 219 4.75 2.70 21.88
C ILE A 219 4.04 3.99 21.43
N ASP A 220 4.80 4.96 20.92
CA ASP A 220 4.31 6.28 20.55
C ASP A 220 3.60 6.28 19.19
N LEU A 221 4.04 5.47 18.22
CA LEU A 221 3.50 5.48 16.87
C LEU A 221 1.98 5.29 16.80
N PRO A 222 1.34 4.37 17.56
CA PRO A 222 -0.12 4.25 17.57
C PRO A 222 -0.82 5.52 18.04
N ASN A 223 -0.24 6.26 19.02
CA ASN A 223 -0.79 7.53 19.48
C ASN A 223 -0.61 8.64 18.44
N ASP A 224 0.55 8.72 17.81
CA ASP A 224 0.84 9.69 16.75
C ASP A 224 -0.10 9.52 15.55
N LEU A 225 -0.41 8.27 15.19
CA LEU A 225 -1.39 7.93 14.14
C LEU A 225 -2.79 8.48 14.44
N LEU A 226 -3.19 8.59 15.71
CA LEU A 226 -4.54 9.02 16.06
C LEU A 226 -4.88 10.38 15.48
N HIS A 227 -3.96 11.34 15.59
CA HIS A 227 -4.20 12.70 15.12
C HIS A 227 -4.47 12.74 13.61
N VAL A 228 -3.67 12.05 12.83
CA VAL A 228 -3.79 12.01 11.38
C VAL A 228 -5.04 11.24 10.95
N LEU A 229 -5.33 10.11 11.62
CA LEU A 229 -6.51 9.29 11.32
C LEU A 229 -7.82 9.97 11.75
N GLU A 230 -7.80 10.86 12.75
CA GLU A 230 -8.98 11.63 13.13
C GLU A 230 -9.25 12.80 12.18
N ASN A 231 -8.20 13.53 11.82
CA ASN A 231 -8.32 14.74 11.03
C ASN A 231 -8.35 14.48 9.51
N GLY A 232 -7.91 13.29 9.05
CA GLY A 232 -7.83 12.98 7.63
C GLY A 232 -6.88 13.89 6.85
N SER A 233 -5.96 14.56 7.54
CA SER A 233 -5.07 15.56 6.95
C SER A 233 -3.73 15.66 7.68
N TYR A 234 -2.73 16.19 6.97
CA TYR A 234 -1.41 16.55 7.51
C TYR A 234 -0.79 17.65 6.65
N ASP A 235 0.23 18.32 7.22
CA ASP A 235 0.99 19.34 6.52
C ASP A 235 2.39 18.81 6.16
N VAL A 236 2.92 19.25 5.00
CA VAL A 236 4.32 19.08 4.60
C VAL A 236 5.04 20.41 4.85
N PRO A 237 5.75 20.56 5.98
CA PRO A 237 6.30 21.86 6.42
C PRO A 237 7.22 22.52 5.41
N GLU A 238 7.91 21.72 4.60
CA GLU A 238 8.77 22.22 3.52
C GLU A 238 7.97 22.94 2.46
N LEU A 239 6.81 22.38 2.05
CA LEU A 239 5.91 22.99 1.07
C LEU A 239 5.11 24.16 1.65
N VAL A 240 4.77 24.10 2.94
CA VAL A 240 4.10 25.24 3.63
C VAL A 240 4.97 26.49 3.62
N ARG A 241 6.30 26.30 3.67
CA ARG A 241 7.29 27.42 3.64
C ARG A 241 7.67 27.83 2.23
N ASP A 242 7.28 27.07 1.21
CA ASP A 242 7.57 27.41 -0.17
C ASP A 242 6.63 28.53 -0.65
N ALA A 243 7.14 29.40 -1.53
CA ALA A 243 6.33 30.48 -2.09
C ALA A 243 5.28 30.01 -3.09
N ALA A 244 5.40 28.78 -3.59
CA ALA A 244 4.49 28.19 -4.56
C ALA A 244 3.18 27.73 -3.89
N ASP A 245 2.04 28.23 -4.37
CA ASP A 245 0.72 27.80 -3.88
C ASP A 245 0.42 26.32 -4.16
N THR A 246 1.05 25.77 -5.20
CA THR A 246 0.88 24.37 -5.59
C THR A 246 2.22 23.72 -5.88
N ALA A 247 2.39 22.46 -5.43
CA ALA A 247 3.56 21.66 -5.70
C ALA A 247 3.16 20.29 -6.24
N ARG A 248 3.85 19.81 -7.27
CA ARG A 248 3.74 18.44 -7.76
C ARG A 248 4.75 17.60 -7.01
N VAL A 249 4.29 16.55 -6.33
CA VAL A 249 5.10 15.66 -5.51
C VAL A 249 4.98 14.21 -6.00
N HIS A 250 5.96 13.37 -5.70
CA HIS A 250 5.85 11.94 -5.96
C HIS A 250 4.94 11.27 -4.92
N THR A 251 4.31 10.16 -5.31
CA THR A 251 3.47 9.36 -4.42
C THR A 251 4.10 7.98 -4.20
N SER A 252 3.51 7.19 -3.30
CA SER A 252 3.87 5.79 -3.06
C SER A 252 3.44 4.85 -4.21
N ASP A 253 2.65 5.35 -5.16
CA ASP A 253 2.30 4.58 -6.36
C ASP A 253 3.46 4.59 -7.36
N PRO A 254 3.67 3.51 -8.14
CA PRO A 254 4.70 3.47 -9.19
C PRO A 254 4.53 4.63 -10.18
N SER A 255 5.57 5.44 -10.34
CA SER A 255 5.56 6.63 -11.20
C SER A 255 4.44 7.64 -10.88
N GLY A 256 3.79 7.49 -9.73
CA GLY A 256 2.68 8.33 -9.31
C GLY A 256 3.14 9.74 -8.92
N GLN A 257 2.32 10.73 -9.27
CA GLN A 257 2.50 12.13 -8.85
C GLN A 257 1.15 12.70 -8.40
N ALA A 258 1.20 13.62 -7.45
CA ALA A 258 0.03 14.33 -6.94
C ALA A 258 0.28 15.83 -6.87
N LEU A 259 -0.78 16.61 -6.98
CA LEU A 259 -0.75 18.03 -6.76
C LEU A 259 -1.14 18.34 -5.31
N VAL A 260 -0.25 18.97 -4.57
CA VAL A 260 -0.48 19.42 -3.18
C VAL A 260 -0.61 20.94 -3.18
N ARG A 261 -1.66 21.47 -2.54
CA ARG A 261 -1.91 22.90 -2.43
C ARG A 261 -1.46 23.42 -1.06
N SER A 262 -0.72 24.53 -1.06
CA SER A 262 -0.25 25.23 0.15
C SER A 262 0.43 24.30 1.17
N GLY A 263 1.05 23.22 0.70
CA GLY A 263 1.72 22.24 1.55
C GLY A 263 0.81 21.39 2.43
N ARG A 264 -0.54 21.45 2.25
CA ARG A 264 -1.51 20.67 3.02
C ARG A 264 -2.09 19.53 2.18
N VAL A 265 -2.12 18.36 2.77
CA VAL A 265 -2.82 17.18 2.26
C VAL A 265 -4.04 16.93 3.15
N GLU A 266 -5.22 16.81 2.55
CA GLU A 266 -6.48 16.49 3.21
C GLU A 266 -7.27 15.54 2.32
N CYS A 267 -7.75 14.44 2.87
CA CYS A 267 -8.53 13.47 2.10
C CYS A 267 -9.91 14.06 1.74
N ARG A 268 -10.53 13.48 0.72
CA ARG A 268 -11.93 13.69 0.37
C ARG A 268 -12.77 12.50 0.82
N GLU A 269 -12.32 11.30 0.46
CA GLU A 269 -12.82 10.06 1.02
C GLU A 269 -11.75 9.49 1.98
N PHE A 270 -12.17 9.21 3.22
CA PHE A 270 -11.25 8.63 4.21
C PHE A 270 -10.81 7.23 3.78
N PRO A 271 -9.50 6.92 3.79
CA PRO A 271 -9.01 5.62 3.35
C PRO A 271 -9.57 4.47 4.17
N VAL A 272 -9.71 3.31 3.54
CA VAL A 272 -9.95 2.04 4.25
C VAL A 272 -8.64 1.61 4.88
N VAL A 273 -8.51 1.84 6.18
CA VAL A 273 -7.27 1.56 6.92
C VAL A 273 -7.39 0.19 7.58
N VAL A 274 -6.52 -0.73 7.18
CA VAL A 274 -6.39 -2.07 7.74
C VAL A 274 -5.08 -2.13 8.52
N ILE A 275 -5.18 -2.37 9.81
CA ILE A 275 -4.04 -2.45 10.73
C ILE A 275 -3.93 -3.88 11.21
N THR A 276 -2.76 -4.50 11.07
CA THR A 276 -2.53 -5.86 11.58
C THR A 276 -1.67 -5.87 12.83
N SER A 277 -1.90 -6.87 13.67
CA SER A 277 -1.13 -7.13 14.86
C SER A 277 -1.07 -8.63 15.15
N ASN A 278 0.07 -9.11 15.61
CA ASN A 278 0.27 -10.48 16.11
C ASN A 278 -0.02 -10.57 17.61
N GLY A 279 -0.32 -9.45 18.27
CA GLY A 279 -0.55 -9.41 19.72
C GLY A 279 0.72 -9.42 20.56
N GLU A 280 1.89 -9.10 19.96
CA GLU A 280 3.17 -9.04 20.67
C GLU A 280 3.20 -7.91 21.71
N ARG A 281 2.40 -6.86 21.48
CA ARG A 281 2.26 -5.71 22.35
C ARG A 281 0.81 -5.22 22.39
N GLU A 282 0.36 -4.77 23.57
CA GLU A 282 -0.93 -4.10 23.71
C GLU A 282 -0.88 -2.67 23.22
N PHE A 283 -1.91 -2.26 22.51
CA PHE A 283 -2.08 -0.87 22.07
C PHE A 283 -2.70 0.01 23.16
N PRO A 284 -2.40 1.31 23.16
CA PRO A 284 -3.05 2.27 24.06
C PRO A 284 -4.58 2.21 23.94
N ALA A 285 -5.27 2.35 25.08
CA ALA A 285 -6.74 2.29 25.10
C ALA A 285 -7.40 3.36 24.21
N ALA A 286 -6.75 4.53 24.06
CA ALA A 286 -7.20 5.59 23.16
C ALA A 286 -7.20 5.15 21.69
N PHE A 287 -6.16 4.44 21.27
CA PHE A 287 -6.04 3.90 19.92
C PHE A 287 -7.09 2.80 19.68
N ARG A 288 -7.17 1.81 20.57
CA ARG A 288 -8.12 0.69 20.44
C ARG A 288 -9.57 1.17 20.30
N ARG A 289 -9.98 2.19 21.07
CA ARG A 289 -11.36 2.76 20.99
C ARG A 289 -11.68 3.40 19.64
N ARG A 290 -10.69 3.79 18.86
CA ARG A 290 -10.87 4.42 17.55
C ARG A 290 -10.83 3.43 16.39
N CYS A 291 -10.42 2.21 16.66
CA CYS A 291 -10.43 1.11 15.70
C CYS A 291 -11.65 0.21 15.91
N LEU A 292 -12.03 -0.51 14.87
CA LEU A 292 -12.96 -1.65 14.99
C LEU A 292 -12.11 -2.92 15.11
N PRO A 293 -12.25 -3.66 16.23
CA PRO A 293 -11.47 -4.87 16.42
C PRO A 293 -12.05 -6.00 15.56
N LEU A 294 -11.17 -6.74 14.91
CA LEU A 294 -11.47 -7.94 14.15
C LEU A 294 -10.47 -9.03 14.52
N GLU A 295 -10.93 -10.06 15.20
CA GLU A 295 -10.11 -11.22 15.53
C GLU A 295 -10.28 -12.29 14.47
N LEU A 296 -9.24 -12.51 13.66
CA LEU A 296 -9.22 -13.62 12.72
C LEU A 296 -8.87 -14.92 13.44
N ARG A 297 -9.71 -15.93 13.23
CA ARG A 297 -9.50 -17.27 13.76
C ARG A 297 -8.78 -18.16 12.76
N ILE A 298 -8.19 -19.21 13.25
CA ILE A 298 -7.55 -20.22 12.40
C ILE A 298 -8.64 -20.83 11.51
N PRO A 299 -8.44 -20.87 10.19
CA PRO A 299 -9.41 -21.44 9.26
C PRO A 299 -9.72 -22.91 9.58
N GLY A 300 -10.96 -23.32 9.39
CA GLY A 300 -11.36 -24.71 9.51
C GLY A 300 -10.81 -25.56 8.35
N ARG A 301 -10.98 -26.89 8.44
CA ARG A 301 -10.48 -27.87 7.45
C ARG A 301 -10.91 -27.51 6.02
N GLU A 302 -12.20 -27.31 5.81
CA GLU A 302 -12.74 -26.98 4.48
C GLU A 302 -12.22 -25.64 3.93
N GLN A 303 -12.01 -24.68 4.83
CA GLN A 303 -11.45 -23.37 4.49
C GLN A 303 -9.99 -23.49 4.04
N LEU A 304 -9.19 -24.32 4.74
CA LEU A 304 -7.80 -24.57 4.35
C LEU A 304 -7.70 -25.30 3.02
N LEU A 305 -8.58 -26.26 2.76
CA LEU A 305 -8.64 -26.98 1.48
C LEU A 305 -8.98 -26.03 0.34
N ALA A 306 -9.98 -25.15 0.53
CA ALA A 306 -10.36 -24.14 -0.45
C ALA A 306 -9.23 -23.11 -0.68
N LEU A 307 -8.51 -22.73 0.37
CA LEU A 307 -7.37 -21.81 0.28
C LEU A 307 -6.23 -22.43 -0.54
N VAL A 308 -5.89 -23.69 -0.30
CA VAL A 308 -4.86 -24.41 -1.08
C VAL A 308 -5.27 -24.48 -2.55
N GLU A 309 -6.52 -24.89 -2.82
CA GLU A 309 -7.05 -24.99 -4.19
C GLU A 309 -7.02 -23.63 -4.91
N GLY A 310 -7.36 -22.57 -4.20
CA GLY A 310 -7.32 -21.23 -4.76
C GLY A 310 -5.92 -20.72 -5.10
N HIS A 311 -4.91 -21.07 -4.29
CA HIS A 311 -3.53 -20.66 -4.56
C HIS A 311 -2.84 -21.50 -5.64
N LEU A 312 -3.13 -22.80 -5.69
CA LEU A 312 -2.50 -23.72 -6.63
C LEU A 312 -3.30 -23.95 -7.92
N GLY A 313 -4.56 -23.47 -7.96
CA GLY A 313 -5.48 -23.68 -9.08
C GLY A 313 -6.03 -25.12 -9.19
N VAL A 314 -5.49 -26.05 -8.39
CA VAL A 314 -5.88 -27.44 -8.30
C VAL A 314 -5.75 -27.90 -6.85
N ARG A 315 -6.44 -28.99 -6.50
CA ARG A 315 -6.25 -29.68 -5.23
C ARG A 315 -5.37 -30.91 -5.44
N PRO A 316 -4.08 -30.86 -5.10
CA PRO A 316 -3.18 -32.01 -5.26
C PRO A 316 -3.60 -33.19 -4.42
N GLU A 317 -3.26 -34.40 -4.89
CA GLU A 317 -3.44 -35.63 -4.10
C GLU A 317 -2.63 -35.56 -2.79
N GLY A 318 -3.21 -36.00 -1.68
CA GLY A 318 -2.57 -35.95 -0.36
C GLY A 318 -2.73 -34.59 0.38
N THR A 319 -3.30 -33.54 -0.25
CA THR A 319 -3.55 -32.24 0.42
C THR A 319 -4.36 -32.39 1.70
N GLU A 320 -5.35 -33.29 1.73
CA GLU A 320 -6.21 -33.49 2.91
C GLU A 320 -5.41 -33.99 4.12
N LEU A 321 -4.46 -34.88 3.90
CA LEU A 321 -3.60 -35.39 4.97
C LEU A 321 -2.70 -34.30 5.54
N LEU A 322 -2.15 -33.45 4.68
CA LEU A 322 -1.32 -32.31 5.10
C LEU A 322 -2.11 -31.27 5.88
N VAL A 323 -3.35 -30.97 5.45
CA VAL A 323 -4.26 -30.08 6.18
C VAL A 323 -4.64 -30.66 7.54
N ASP A 324 -4.95 -31.97 7.62
CA ASP A 324 -5.29 -32.63 8.91
C ASP A 324 -4.07 -32.63 9.85
N GLU A 325 -2.87 -32.91 9.34
CA GLU A 325 -1.63 -32.82 10.11
C GLU A 325 -1.35 -31.40 10.60
N PHE A 326 -1.49 -30.40 9.72
CA PHE A 326 -1.35 -28.99 10.06
C PHE A 326 -2.30 -28.57 11.19
N LEU A 327 -3.59 -28.91 11.07
CA LEU A 327 -4.60 -28.64 12.11
C LEU A 327 -4.28 -29.37 13.42
N GLY A 328 -3.81 -30.62 13.35
CA GLY A 328 -3.37 -31.39 14.51
C GLY A 328 -2.24 -30.69 15.28
N ARG A 329 -1.25 -30.18 14.56
CA ARG A 329 -0.12 -29.42 15.14
C ARG A 329 -0.56 -28.12 15.80
N ILE A 330 -1.46 -27.38 15.17
CA ILE A 330 -2.02 -26.15 15.75
C ILE A 330 -2.81 -26.46 17.02
N ARG A 331 -3.66 -27.49 17.01
CA ARG A 331 -4.43 -27.91 18.19
C ARG A 331 -3.54 -28.37 19.36
N SER A 332 -2.34 -28.86 19.06
CA SER A 332 -1.34 -29.21 20.08
C SER A 332 -0.55 -28.01 20.61
N GLY A 333 -0.92 -26.78 20.23
CA GLY A 333 -0.29 -25.52 20.67
C GLY A 333 0.94 -25.12 19.87
N GLY A 334 1.13 -25.66 18.67
CA GLY A 334 2.20 -25.25 17.76
C GLY A 334 1.85 -23.96 17.01
N THR A 335 2.86 -23.13 16.77
CA THR A 335 2.75 -21.91 15.96
C THR A 335 3.12 -22.22 14.51
N HIS A 336 2.12 -22.30 13.64
CA HIS A 336 2.29 -22.62 12.22
C HIS A 336 1.60 -21.58 11.36
N SER A 337 2.23 -21.23 10.22
CA SER A 337 1.69 -20.28 9.24
C SER A 337 1.04 -21.01 8.06
N LEU A 338 0.09 -20.33 7.40
CA LEU A 338 -0.52 -20.86 6.16
C LEU A 338 0.53 -21.02 5.05
N ASP A 339 1.57 -20.19 5.02
CA ASP A 339 2.67 -20.31 4.06
C ASP A 339 3.39 -21.66 4.20
N GLN A 340 3.57 -22.15 5.43
CA GLN A 340 4.16 -23.46 5.65
C GLN A 340 3.31 -24.59 5.07
N LEU A 341 1.97 -24.48 5.21
CA LEU A 341 1.05 -25.44 4.60
C LEU A 341 1.13 -25.36 3.07
N LEU A 342 1.06 -24.17 2.49
CA LEU A 342 1.15 -23.98 1.04
C LEU A 342 2.48 -24.50 0.48
N ASN A 343 3.59 -24.22 1.16
CA ASN A 343 4.90 -24.72 0.76
C ASN A 343 4.99 -26.24 0.85
N ALA A 344 4.43 -26.85 1.89
CA ALA A 344 4.40 -28.30 2.04
C ALA A 344 3.59 -28.97 0.91
N VAL A 345 2.41 -28.41 0.58
CA VAL A 345 1.58 -28.92 -0.53
C VAL A 345 2.29 -28.71 -1.88
N GLN A 346 2.88 -27.54 -2.13
CA GLN A 346 3.62 -27.25 -3.36
C GLN A 346 4.79 -28.21 -3.57
N MET A 347 5.54 -28.52 -2.51
CA MET A 347 6.68 -29.45 -2.58
C MET A 347 6.23 -30.88 -2.89
N THR A 348 5.11 -31.34 -2.35
CA THR A 348 4.57 -32.66 -2.68
C THR A 348 4.06 -32.75 -4.12
N THR A 349 3.62 -31.63 -4.69
CA THR A 349 3.09 -31.58 -6.06
C THR A 349 4.19 -31.42 -7.10
N ALA A 350 5.07 -30.43 -6.93
CA ALA A 350 6.09 -30.11 -7.92
C ALA A 350 7.33 -31.01 -7.85
N GLY A 351 7.62 -31.57 -6.67
CA GLY A 351 8.81 -32.39 -6.43
C GLY A 351 8.63 -33.88 -6.69
N GLY A 352 7.41 -34.37 -7.01
CA GLY A 352 7.14 -35.80 -7.12
C GLY A 352 7.36 -36.56 -5.79
N PHE A 353 7.50 -35.83 -4.69
CA PHE A 353 7.67 -36.39 -3.37
C PHE A 353 6.32 -36.88 -2.83
N GLN A 354 6.18 -38.16 -2.64
CA GLN A 354 5.03 -38.67 -1.91
C GLN A 354 5.12 -38.22 -0.44
N ALA A 355 4.01 -37.81 0.15
CA ALA A 355 3.93 -37.42 1.55
C ALA A 355 4.32 -38.59 2.51
N HIS A 356 4.60 -39.76 1.98
CA HIS A 356 5.04 -40.96 2.63
C HIS A 356 6.48 -41.33 2.23
N GLY A 357 7.29 -41.87 3.12
CA GLY A 357 8.69 -42.21 2.85
C GLY A 357 9.66 -41.05 3.03
N ASP A 358 10.60 -40.85 2.07
CA ASP A 358 11.65 -39.83 2.19
C ASP A 358 11.08 -38.38 2.13
N GLY A 359 9.93 -38.16 1.51
CA GLY A 359 9.24 -36.88 1.51
C GLY A 359 8.71 -36.44 2.89
N ARG A 360 8.44 -37.38 3.79
CA ARG A 360 7.93 -37.09 5.13
C ARG A 360 8.88 -36.24 5.95
N LYS A 361 10.19 -36.48 5.88
CA LYS A 361 11.20 -35.68 6.59
C LYS A 361 11.20 -34.21 6.11
N LEU A 362 11.00 -34.01 4.82
CA LEU A 362 10.92 -32.66 4.24
C LEU A 362 9.64 -31.93 4.67
N VAL A 363 8.49 -32.63 4.66
CA VAL A 363 7.22 -32.09 5.17
C VAL A 363 7.33 -31.76 6.66
N GLU A 364 7.93 -32.67 7.46
CA GLU A 364 8.19 -32.43 8.89
C GLU A 364 9.08 -31.18 9.12
N MET A 365 10.09 -30.97 8.26
CA MET A 365 10.94 -29.79 8.31
C MET A 365 10.17 -28.51 7.95
N LEU A 366 9.34 -28.53 6.89
CA LEU A 366 8.52 -27.40 6.47
C LEU A 366 7.43 -27.05 7.47
N LEU A 367 6.82 -28.07 8.10
CA LEU A 367 5.81 -27.90 9.16
C LEU A 367 6.43 -27.83 10.56
N ARG A 368 7.71 -27.40 10.69
CA ARG A 368 8.34 -27.23 12.00
C ARG A 368 7.70 -26.05 12.74
N ASP A 369 7.54 -26.21 14.06
CA ASP A 369 7.02 -25.15 14.91
C ASP A 369 7.96 -23.92 14.91
N LEU A 370 7.45 -22.77 14.48
CA LEU A 370 8.22 -21.53 14.37
C LEU A 370 8.58 -20.94 15.74
N ALA A 371 7.77 -21.23 16.78
CA ALA A 371 8.01 -20.74 18.13
C ALA A 371 9.11 -21.53 18.87
N LYS A 372 9.33 -22.78 18.48
CA LYS A 372 10.31 -23.67 19.11
C LYS A 372 11.68 -23.66 18.42
N GLY A 373 12.08 -22.56 17.82
CA GLY A 373 13.29 -22.36 17.04
C GLY A 373 14.57 -23.05 17.57
N ARG A 374 14.58 -24.37 17.54
CA ARG A 374 15.75 -25.23 17.71
C ARG A 374 15.65 -26.45 16.82
#